data_e2252f2c6b0b3d8679b203992a7f73a8
#
_entry.id   e2252f2c6b0b3d8679b203992a7f73a8
#
_cell.length_a   1.000
_cell.length_b   1.000
_cell.length_c   1.000
_cell.angle_alpha   90.00
_cell.angle_beta   90.00
_cell.angle_gamma   90.00
#
_symmetry.space_group_name_H-M   'P 1'
#
loop_
_entity.id
_entity.type
_entity.pdbx_description
1 polymer ?
#
loop_
_entity_poly.entity_id
_entity_poly.type
_entity_poly.pdbx_seq_one_letter_code
_entity_poly.pdbx_strand_id
1 'polypeptide(L)'
;GTFLFGLTALAAVALVVGYRSRLAALVLFVLLLSLHARNLLIANAGNWLLRRLLLWCAFLPIGRRWALDARHVAADRGRAVSIATLGVLVQVVVVYAVNAVLKLRGDRWVEGSAVQYIYQVDSLTVGLGDLVAGTPLLSVGSHAWLALLVCSPLLVLARGHVRTLLVAALAGGHLFMFATLRLGVFPLVSVASLLVFLPPPVWDRVE
;
A
#
# COMPACT_ATOMS: atom_id res chain seq x y z
N GLY A 1 -7.57 -10.72 25.09
CA GLY A 1 -7.73 -10.68 23.62
C GLY A 1 -8.72 -9.63 23.15
N THR A 2 -9.98 -9.80 23.45
CA THR A 2 -11.12 -8.98 22.92
C THR A 2 -10.97 -7.48 23.18
N PHE A 3 -10.49 -7.10 24.34
CA PHE A 3 -10.26 -5.69 24.70
C PHE A 3 -9.30 -4.98 23.73
N LEU A 4 -8.17 -5.62 23.37
CA LEU A 4 -7.21 -5.03 22.42
C LEU A 4 -7.81 -4.88 21.02
N PHE A 5 -8.61 -5.84 20.56
CA PHE A 5 -9.31 -5.71 19.28
C PHE A 5 -10.31 -4.56 19.31
N GLY A 6 -11.09 -4.42 20.40
CA GLY A 6 -12.03 -3.30 20.55
C GLY A 6 -11.32 -1.95 20.54
N LEU A 7 -10.20 -1.82 21.26
CA LEU A 7 -9.41 -0.59 21.27
C LEU A 7 -8.80 -0.28 19.88
N THR A 8 -8.34 -1.31 19.17
CA THR A 8 -7.82 -1.16 17.81
C THR A 8 -8.93 -0.69 16.85
N ALA A 9 -10.12 -1.25 16.97
CA ALA A 9 -11.26 -0.83 16.15
C ALA A 9 -11.66 0.63 16.43
N LEU A 10 -11.72 1.03 17.70
CA LEU A 10 -12.00 2.43 18.08
C LEU A 10 -10.94 3.39 17.54
N ALA A 11 -9.66 3.05 17.65
CA ALA A 11 -8.58 3.88 17.11
C ALA A 11 -8.64 3.94 15.57
N ALA A 12 -9.03 2.85 14.90
CA ALA A 12 -9.22 2.83 13.45
C ALA A 12 -10.39 3.75 13.04
N VAL A 13 -11.52 3.69 13.73
CA VAL A 13 -12.66 4.59 13.49
C VAL A 13 -12.24 6.05 13.73
N ALA A 14 -11.53 6.34 14.80
CA ALA A 14 -11.02 7.69 15.09
C ALA A 14 -10.12 8.22 13.96
N LEU A 15 -9.26 7.35 13.39
CA LEU A 15 -8.42 7.72 12.25
C LEU A 15 -9.25 7.95 10.98
N VAL A 16 -10.24 7.12 10.70
CA VAL A 16 -11.10 7.24 9.50
C VAL A 16 -11.93 8.53 9.53
N VAL A 17 -12.51 8.89 10.70
CA VAL A 17 -13.26 10.14 10.84
C VAL A 17 -12.35 11.36 10.99
N GLY A 18 -11.06 11.14 11.15
CA GLY A 18 -10.07 12.21 11.31
C GLY A 18 -10.14 12.93 12.66
N TYR A 19 -10.44 12.20 13.73
CA TYR A 19 -10.42 12.71 15.09
C TYR A 19 -9.07 12.43 15.75
N ARG A 20 -8.36 13.49 16.15
CA ARG A 20 -6.99 13.42 16.68
C ARG A 20 -6.10 12.53 15.80
N SER A 21 -6.17 12.74 14.51
CA SER A 21 -5.64 11.85 13.46
C SER A 21 -4.22 11.35 13.72
N ARG A 22 -3.31 12.21 14.15
CA ARG A 22 -1.93 11.83 14.45
C ARG A 22 -1.82 10.89 15.66
N LEU A 23 -2.60 11.19 16.71
CA LEU A 23 -2.63 10.35 17.90
C LEU A 23 -3.26 9.00 17.58
N ALA A 24 -4.37 9.00 16.84
CA ALA A 24 -5.01 7.77 16.40
C ALA A 24 -4.08 6.88 15.56
N ALA A 25 -3.30 7.48 14.65
CA ALA A 25 -2.30 6.75 13.86
C ALA A 25 -1.20 6.13 14.74
N LEU A 26 -0.69 6.88 15.72
CA LEU A 26 0.33 6.39 16.68
C LEU A 26 -0.22 5.26 17.55
N VAL A 27 -1.43 5.41 18.09
CA VAL A 27 -2.09 4.38 18.88
C VAL A 27 -2.30 3.12 18.07
N LEU A 28 -2.80 3.24 16.83
CA LEU A 28 -2.94 2.12 15.92
C LEU A 28 -1.62 1.43 15.61
N PHE A 29 -0.55 2.19 15.39
CA PHE A 29 0.79 1.63 15.19
C PHE A 29 1.20 0.74 16.35
N VAL A 30 1.06 1.22 17.60
CA VAL A 30 1.44 0.48 18.82
C VAL A 30 0.55 -0.73 19.01
N LEU A 31 -0.77 -0.61 18.83
CA LEU A 31 -1.72 -1.70 18.98
C LEU A 31 -1.49 -2.81 17.94
N LEU A 32 -1.29 -2.46 16.68
CA LEU A 32 -0.98 -3.43 15.63
C LEU A 32 0.39 -4.09 15.85
N LEU A 33 1.38 -3.35 16.36
CA LEU A 33 2.66 -3.94 16.74
C LEU A 33 2.47 -5.01 17.83
N SER A 34 1.68 -4.70 18.88
CA SER A 34 1.34 -5.63 19.96
C SER A 34 0.57 -6.85 19.48
N LEU A 35 -0.43 -6.66 18.59
CA LEU A 35 -1.23 -7.76 18.06
C LEU A 35 -0.38 -8.70 17.20
N HIS A 36 0.47 -8.16 16.32
CA HIS A 36 1.34 -8.98 15.46
C HIS A 36 2.48 -9.66 16.23
N ALA A 37 2.95 -9.07 17.34
CA ALA A 37 3.95 -9.72 18.21
C ALA A 37 3.39 -10.97 18.91
N ARG A 38 2.07 -11.01 19.14
CA ARG A 38 1.41 -12.19 19.76
C ARG A 38 1.26 -13.37 18.81
N ASN A 39 1.12 -13.10 17.51
CA ASN A 39 0.98 -14.13 16.51
C ASN A 39 1.69 -13.71 15.21
N LEU A 40 2.90 -14.21 15.04
CA LEU A 40 3.72 -13.92 13.85
C LEU A 40 3.16 -14.56 12.58
N LEU A 41 2.33 -15.59 12.69
CA LEU A 41 1.76 -16.30 11.53
C LEU A 41 0.75 -15.47 10.76
N ILE A 42 0.11 -14.47 11.41
CA ILE A 42 -0.83 -13.58 10.74
C ILE A 42 -0.14 -12.38 10.06
N ALA A 43 1.14 -12.17 10.33
CA ALA A 43 1.87 -11.03 9.80
C ALA A 43 2.28 -11.30 8.34
N ASN A 44 1.76 -10.50 7.42
CA ASN A 44 2.12 -10.49 6.01
C ASN A 44 2.77 -9.16 5.61
N ALA A 45 3.23 -9.06 4.36
CA ALA A 45 3.86 -7.86 3.83
C ALA A 45 2.96 -6.61 3.96
N GLY A 46 1.64 -6.75 3.82
CA GLY A 46 0.66 -5.68 4.01
C GLY A 46 0.65 -5.15 5.44
N ASN A 47 0.69 -6.04 6.42
CA ASN A 47 0.74 -5.67 7.83
C ASN A 47 2.03 -4.90 8.17
N TRP A 48 3.17 -5.32 7.59
CA TRP A 48 4.43 -4.61 7.75
C TRP A 48 4.40 -3.22 7.12
N LEU A 49 3.85 -3.11 5.92
CA LEU A 49 3.69 -1.83 5.22
C LEU A 49 2.73 -0.91 5.97
N LEU A 50 1.56 -1.41 6.38
CA LEU A 50 0.55 -0.64 7.12
C LEU A 50 1.12 -0.02 8.40
N ARG A 51 1.83 -0.79 9.21
CA ARG A 51 2.43 -0.27 10.45
C ARG A 51 3.40 0.88 10.17
N ARG A 52 4.25 0.74 9.15
CA ARG A 52 5.19 1.81 8.79
C ARG A 52 4.49 3.05 8.26
N LEU A 53 3.41 2.88 7.48
CA LEU A 53 2.60 4.01 7.02
C LEU A 53 1.94 4.73 8.21
N LEU A 54 1.38 3.99 9.18
CA LEU A 54 0.80 4.58 10.39
C LEU A 54 1.83 5.34 11.22
N LEU A 55 3.05 4.82 11.33
CA LEU A 55 4.14 5.53 12.00
C LEU A 55 4.43 6.88 11.33
N TRP A 56 4.54 6.91 10.00
CA TRP A 56 4.73 8.17 9.28
C TRP A 56 3.52 9.10 9.39
N CYS A 57 2.30 8.56 9.37
CA CYS A 57 1.08 9.34 9.55
C CYS A 57 1.07 10.11 10.88
N ALA A 58 1.68 9.59 11.94
CA ALA A 58 1.81 10.32 13.21
C ALA A 58 2.61 11.63 13.10
N PHE A 59 3.52 11.73 12.14
CA PHE A 59 4.35 12.91 11.87
C PHE A 59 3.84 13.78 10.72
N LEU A 60 2.93 13.26 9.91
CA LEU A 60 2.33 13.99 8.78
C LEU A 60 1.11 14.80 9.23
N PRO A 61 0.77 15.90 8.54
CA PRO A 61 -0.40 16.71 8.83
C PRO A 61 -1.69 16.09 8.23
N ILE A 62 -1.99 14.83 8.56
CA ILE A 62 -3.09 14.05 7.98
C ILE A 62 -4.49 14.54 8.36
N GLY A 63 -4.63 15.33 9.42
CA GLY A 63 -5.90 15.90 9.87
C GLY A 63 -6.28 17.24 9.24
N ARG A 64 -5.59 17.69 8.18
CA ARG A 64 -5.83 19.02 7.58
C ARG A 64 -6.98 19.07 6.58
N ARG A 65 -7.36 17.94 5.99
CA ARG A 65 -8.42 17.85 4.97
C ARG A 65 -9.26 16.61 5.21
N TRP A 66 -10.54 16.69 4.91
CA TRP A 66 -11.51 15.58 5.05
C TRP A 66 -11.51 14.91 6.43
N ALA A 67 -11.21 15.68 7.49
CA ALA A 67 -11.08 15.20 8.84
C ALA A 67 -11.87 16.09 9.81
N LEU A 68 -12.30 15.53 10.92
CA LEU A 68 -12.90 16.33 12.00
C LEU A 68 -11.91 17.36 12.56
N ASP A 69 -10.64 17.00 12.61
CA ASP A 69 -9.55 17.90 13.01
C ASP A 69 -9.45 19.16 12.14
N ALA A 70 -9.82 19.04 10.84
CA ALA A 70 -9.77 20.15 9.90
C ALA A 70 -10.70 21.31 10.25
N ARG A 71 -11.75 21.06 11.07
CA ARG A 71 -12.69 22.10 11.51
C ARG A 71 -12.05 23.14 12.43
N HIS A 72 -10.93 22.81 13.04
CA HIS A 72 -10.22 23.64 14.00
C HIS A 72 -8.88 24.18 13.48
N VAL A 73 -8.54 23.88 12.22
CA VAL A 73 -7.30 24.34 11.60
C VAL A 73 -7.64 25.31 10.48
N ALA A 74 -6.98 26.47 10.45
CA ALA A 74 -7.11 27.37 9.31
C ALA A 74 -6.75 26.62 8.01
N ALA A 75 -7.48 26.90 6.95
CA ALA A 75 -7.32 26.24 5.64
C ALA A 75 -5.93 26.54 5.03
N ASP A 76 -4.91 25.86 5.54
CA ASP A 76 -3.57 25.89 4.98
C ASP A 76 -3.51 24.89 3.82
N ARG A 77 -3.58 25.42 2.60
CA ARG A 77 -3.46 24.66 1.35
C ARG A 77 -2.00 24.39 0.97
N GLY A 78 -1.05 24.70 1.85
CA GLY A 78 0.37 24.49 1.62
C GLY A 78 0.77 23.04 1.44
N ARG A 79 1.82 22.80 0.67
CA ARG A 79 2.45 21.48 0.54
C ARG A 79 3.10 21.10 1.86
N ALA A 80 2.80 19.92 2.37
CA ALA A 80 3.49 19.37 3.52
C ALA A 80 4.87 18.85 3.10
N VAL A 81 5.87 19.73 3.09
CA VAL A 81 7.27 19.34 2.86
C VAL A 81 7.93 19.11 4.21
N SER A 82 8.26 17.88 4.51
CA SER A 82 8.89 17.49 5.78
C SER A 82 9.74 16.22 5.61
N ILE A 83 10.59 15.92 6.58
CA ILE A 83 11.34 14.66 6.63
C ILE A 83 10.37 13.47 6.61
N ALA A 84 9.22 13.57 7.28
CA ALA A 84 8.22 12.52 7.27
C ALA A 84 7.61 12.28 5.87
N THR A 85 7.37 13.35 5.10
CA THR A 85 6.93 13.23 3.69
C THR A 85 7.99 12.50 2.85
N LEU A 86 9.25 12.91 2.98
CA LEU A 86 10.36 12.23 2.30
C LEU A 86 10.45 10.77 2.75
N GLY A 87 10.32 10.50 4.04
CA GLY A 87 10.36 9.16 4.62
C GLY A 87 9.31 8.22 4.01
N VAL A 88 8.05 8.67 3.87
CA VAL A 88 6.99 7.88 3.22
C VAL A 88 7.33 7.59 1.77
N LEU A 89 7.74 8.61 1.00
CA LEU A 89 8.06 8.43 -0.42
C LEU A 89 9.20 7.43 -0.62
N VAL A 90 10.30 7.62 0.13
CA VAL A 90 11.46 6.72 0.07
C VAL A 90 11.08 5.30 0.50
N GLN A 91 10.34 5.16 1.59
CA GLN A 91 9.91 3.85 2.09
C GLN A 91 9.12 3.06 1.03
N VAL A 92 8.15 3.69 0.38
CA VAL A 92 7.34 3.00 -0.64
C VAL A 92 8.21 2.58 -1.81
N VAL A 93 9.07 3.47 -2.32
CA VAL A 93 10.01 3.13 -3.41
C VAL A 93 10.95 2.00 -3.01
N VAL A 94 11.51 2.05 -1.80
CA VAL A 94 12.41 0.99 -1.29
C VAL A 94 11.70 -0.36 -1.21
N VAL A 95 10.44 -0.40 -0.76
CA VAL A 95 9.66 -1.64 -0.74
C VAL A 95 9.52 -2.24 -2.14
N TYR A 96 9.20 -1.45 -3.15
CA TYR A 96 9.09 -1.92 -4.54
C TYR A 96 10.45 -2.29 -5.13
N ALA A 97 11.48 -1.47 -4.92
CA ALA A 97 12.82 -1.70 -5.44
C ALA A 97 13.46 -2.98 -4.85
N VAL A 98 13.34 -3.18 -3.54
CA VAL A 98 13.81 -4.42 -2.89
C VAL A 98 13.06 -5.63 -3.44
N ASN A 99 11.74 -5.50 -3.64
CA ASN A 99 10.92 -6.56 -4.25
C ASN A 99 11.40 -6.87 -5.68
N ALA A 100 11.74 -5.84 -6.47
CA ALA A 100 12.33 -6.02 -7.81
C ALA A 100 13.63 -6.82 -7.73
N VAL A 101 14.56 -6.41 -6.87
CA VAL A 101 15.87 -7.08 -6.71
C VAL A 101 15.69 -8.55 -6.28
N LEU A 102 14.80 -8.83 -5.33
CA LEU A 102 14.54 -10.21 -4.88
C LEU A 102 13.93 -11.06 -6.00
N LYS A 103 13.03 -10.49 -6.81
CA LYS A 103 12.40 -11.20 -7.94
C LYS A 103 13.37 -11.43 -9.09
N LEU A 104 14.25 -10.47 -9.38
CA LEU A 104 15.31 -10.63 -10.40
C LEU A 104 16.32 -11.73 -10.05
N ARG A 105 16.44 -12.11 -8.78
CA ARG A 105 17.27 -13.24 -8.32
C ARG A 105 16.57 -14.59 -8.43
N GLY A 106 15.27 -14.61 -8.71
CA GLY A 106 14.49 -15.83 -8.79
C GLY A 106 14.24 -16.24 -10.23
N ASP A 107 14.74 -17.39 -10.66
CA ASP A 107 14.67 -17.88 -12.03
C ASP A 107 13.25 -17.84 -12.58
N ARG A 108 12.26 -18.28 -11.82
CA ARG A 108 10.85 -18.31 -12.23
C ARG A 108 10.26 -16.94 -12.57
N TRP A 109 10.78 -15.87 -11.92
CA TRP A 109 10.36 -14.51 -12.24
C TRP A 109 10.96 -14.04 -13.55
N VAL A 110 12.22 -14.37 -13.80
CA VAL A 110 12.94 -14.01 -15.03
C VAL A 110 12.40 -14.83 -16.21
N GLU A 111 12.08 -16.10 -16.00
CA GLU A 111 11.45 -16.98 -16.99
C GLU A 111 9.96 -16.67 -17.25
N GLY A 112 9.32 -15.86 -16.39
CA GLY A 112 7.91 -15.51 -16.52
C GLY A 112 6.92 -16.55 -16.01
N SER A 113 7.38 -17.59 -15.32
CA SER A 113 6.52 -18.67 -14.80
C SER A 113 6.01 -18.44 -13.37
N ALA A 114 6.59 -17.48 -12.64
CA ALA A 114 6.35 -17.29 -11.18
C ALA A 114 4.86 -17.12 -10.85
N VAL A 115 4.14 -16.28 -11.58
CA VAL A 115 2.71 -16.01 -11.30
C VAL A 115 1.87 -17.23 -11.59
N GLN A 116 2.19 -18.03 -12.60
CA GLN A 116 1.50 -19.29 -12.89
C GLN A 116 1.53 -20.25 -11.70
N TYR A 117 2.68 -20.38 -11.01
CA TYR A 117 2.78 -21.20 -9.82
C TYR A 117 1.92 -20.69 -8.66
N ILE A 118 1.79 -19.36 -8.51
CA ILE A 118 0.93 -18.78 -7.46
C ILE A 118 -0.53 -19.19 -7.70
N TYR A 119 -1.01 -19.17 -8.94
CA TYR A 119 -2.38 -19.53 -9.30
C TYR A 119 -2.64 -21.05 -9.32
N GLN A 120 -1.63 -21.89 -9.16
CA GLN A 120 -1.80 -23.34 -8.94
C GLN A 120 -2.06 -23.68 -7.45
N VAL A 121 -1.97 -22.71 -6.56
CA VAL A 121 -2.23 -22.91 -5.14
C VAL A 121 -3.70 -22.60 -4.84
N ASP A 122 -4.54 -23.63 -4.80
CA ASP A 122 -6.01 -23.52 -4.62
C ASP A 122 -6.41 -22.67 -3.41
N SER A 123 -5.65 -22.75 -2.31
CA SER A 123 -5.92 -21.97 -1.09
C SER A 123 -5.68 -20.47 -1.26
N LEU A 124 -4.92 -20.06 -2.26
CA LEU A 124 -4.60 -18.66 -2.58
C LEU A 124 -5.50 -18.09 -3.67
N THR A 125 -5.97 -18.93 -4.61
CA THR A 125 -6.80 -18.47 -5.74
C THR A 125 -8.23 -18.26 -5.29
N VAL A 126 -8.84 -17.15 -5.68
CA VAL A 126 -10.23 -16.79 -5.33
C VAL A 126 -10.89 -15.96 -6.42
N GLY A 127 -12.21 -16.01 -6.46
CA GLY A 127 -13.03 -15.13 -7.31
C GLY A 127 -12.68 -15.24 -8.78
N LEU A 128 -12.17 -14.16 -9.35
CA LEU A 128 -11.78 -14.14 -10.79
C LEU A 128 -10.46 -14.89 -11.07
N GLY A 129 -9.78 -15.39 -10.04
CA GLY A 129 -8.51 -16.10 -10.20
C GLY A 129 -8.63 -17.38 -11.03
N ASP A 130 -9.74 -18.12 -10.86
CA ASP A 130 -9.99 -19.36 -11.61
C ASP A 130 -10.12 -19.13 -13.10
N LEU A 131 -10.58 -17.93 -13.51
CA LEU A 131 -10.73 -17.57 -14.93
C LEU A 131 -9.39 -17.31 -15.62
N VAL A 132 -8.37 -16.92 -14.88
CA VAL A 132 -7.04 -16.60 -15.42
C VAL A 132 -6.03 -17.71 -15.17
N ALA A 133 -6.32 -18.63 -14.25
CA ALA A 133 -5.47 -19.77 -13.95
C ALA A 133 -5.19 -20.60 -15.22
N GLY A 134 -3.93 -20.97 -15.45
CA GLY A 134 -3.50 -21.75 -16.60
C GLY A 134 -3.45 -20.99 -17.92
N THR A 135 -3.81 -19.72 -17.98
CA THR A 135 -3.75 -18.93 -19.20
C THR A 135 -2.35 -18.35 -19.45
N PRO A 136 -1.94 -18.12 -20.73
CA PRO A 136 -0.68 -17.46 -21.07
C PRO A 136 -0.58 -16.03 -20.51
N LEU A 137 -1.71 -15.41 -20.16
CA LEU A 137 -1.78 -14.08 -19.56
C LEU A 137 -0.95 -13.97 -18.28
N LEU A 138 -0.86 -15.05 -17.51
CA LEU A 138 -0.08 -15.07 -16.26
C LEU A 138 1.43 -14.97 -16.49
N SER A 139 1.95 -15.50 -17.61
CA SER A 139 3.35 -15.32 -17.97
C SER A 139 3.65 -13.88 -18.36
N VAL A 140 2.80 -13.28 -19.21
CA VAL A 140 2.89 -11.85 -19.52
C VAL A 140 2.78 -11.00 -18.26
N GLY A 141 1.85 -11.36 -17.37
CA GLY A 141 1.67 -10.72 -16.07
C GLY A 141 2.91 -10.79 -15.18
N SER A 142 3.64 -11.90 -15.19
CA SER A 142 4.90 -12.05 -14.43
C SER A 142 5.95 -11.03 -14.88
N HIS A 143 6.19 -10.95 -16.20
CA HIS A 143 7.16 -10.00 -16.76
C HIS A 143 6.71 -8.54 -16.59
N ALA A 144 5.42 -8.26 -16.87
CA ALA A 144 4.87 -6.92 -16.71
C ALA A 144 4.99 -6.44 -15.24
N TRP A 145 4.66 -7.32 -14.29
CA TRP A 145 4.80 -7.01 -12.87
C TRP A 145 6.25 -6.75 -12.48
N LEU A 146 7.18 -7.60 -12.94
CA LEU A 146 8.62 -7.41 -12.70
C LEU A 146 9.11 -6.09 -13.28
N ALA A 147 8.72 -5.75 -14.51
CA ALA A 147 9.06 -4.48 -15.15
C ALA A 147 8.52 -3.28 -14.36
N LEU A 148 7.27 -3.32 -13.88
CA LEU A 148 6.70 -2.27 -13.03
C LEU A 148 7.48 -2.08 -11.73
N LEU A 149 7.91 -3.17 -11.10
CA LEU A 149 8.73 -3.11 -9.89
C LEU A 149 10.11 -2.50 -10.15
N VAL A 150 10.76 -2.86 -11.25
CA VAL A 150 12.05 -2.28 -11.69
C VAL A 150 11.91 -0.78 -11.99
N CYS A 151 10.79 -0.37 -12.58
CA CYS A 151 10.50 1.03 -12.86
C CYS A 151 10.06 1.83 -11.63
N SER A 152 9.92 1.22 -10.45
CA SER A 152 9.41 1.90 -9.25
C SER A 152 10.21 3.15 -8.81
N PRO A 153 11.54 3.30 -9.02
CA PRO A 153 12.23 4.54 -8.73
C PRO A 153 11.67 5.77 -9.48
N LEU A 154 11.03 5.55 -10.64
CA LEU A 154 10.36 6.60 -11.40
C LEU A 154 9.17 7.22 -10.65
N LEU A 155 8.64 6.59 -9.60
CA LEU A 155 7.63 7.19 -8.72
C LEU A 155 8.13 8.50 -8.10
N VAL A 156 9.42 8.62 -7.81
CA VAL A 156 10.03 9.84 -7.27
C VAL A 156 10.68 10.67 -8.39
N LEU A 157 11.37 10.03 -9.33
CA LEU A 157 12.18 10.71 -10.34
C LEU A 157 11.32 11.31 -11.46
N ALA A 158 10.24 10.62 -11.86
CA ALA A 158 9.36 11.10 -12.92
C ALA A 158 8.35 12.15 -12.41
N ARG A 159 7.77 12.90 -13.36
CA ARG A 159 6.73 13.93 -13.12
C ARG A 159 5.57 13.75 -14.09
N GLY A 160 4.45 14.40 -13.79
CA GLY A 160 3.29 14.46 -14.67
C GLY A 160 2.74 13.08 -15.04
N HIS A 161 2.46 12.89 -16.32
CA HIS A 161 1.76 11.69 -16.81
C HIS A 161 2.53 10.38 -16.56
N VAL A 162 3.85 10.38 -16.69
CA VAL A 162 4.66 9.16 -16.48
C VAL A 162 4.49 8.63 -15.07
N ARG A 163 4.59 9.50 -14.06
CA ARG A 163 4.36 9.10 -12.67
C ARG A 163 2.92 8.64 -12.44
N THR A 164 1.94 9.35 -12.99
CA THR A 164 0.53 8.97 -12.83
C THR A 164 0.23 7.61 -13.47
N LEU A 165 0.75 7.35 -14.67
CA LEU A 165 0.60 6.06 -15.33
C LEU A 165 1.25 4.92 -14.53
N LEU A 166 2.44 5.15 -13.99
CA LEU A 166 3.12 4.15 -13.15
C LEU A 166 2.33 3.86 -11.86
N VAL A 167 1.80 4.91 -11.20
CA VAL A 167 0.92 4.74 -10.03
C VAL A 167 -0.32 3.93 -10.41
N ALA A 168 -0.97 4.27 -11.53
CA ALA A 168 -2.16 3.58 -12.00
C ALA A 168 -1.88 2.11 -12.35
N ALA A 169 -0.76 1.82 -13.02
CA ALA A 169 -0.37 0.46 -13.37
C ALA A 169 -0.06 -0.40 -12.14
N LEU A 170 0.71 0.14 -11.17
CA LEU A 170 1.00 -0.55 -9.92
C LEU A 170 -0.27 -0.77 -9.09
N ALA A 171 -1.13 0.25 -8.97
CA ALA A 171 -2.41 0.15 -8.27
C ALA A 171 -3.34 -0.87 -8.96
N GLY A 172 -3.43 -0.84 -10.29
CA GLY A 172 -4.19 -1.81 -11.07
C GLY A 172 -3.73 -3.25 -10.85
N GLY A 173 -2.41 -3.48 -10.84
CA GLY A 173 -1.84 -4.79 -10.51
C GLY A 173 -2.21 -5.26 -9.09
N HIS A 174 -2.18 -4.38 -8.10
CA HIS A 174 -2.63 -4.72 -6.74
C HIS A 174 -4.14 -4.98 -6.68
N LEU A 175 -4.96 -4.20 -7.36
CA LEU A 175 -6.41 -4.43 -7.42
C LEU A 175 -6.73 -5.75 -8.14
N PHE A 176 -5.99 -6.08 -9.19
CA PHE A 176 -6.10 -7.39 -9.84
C PHE A 176 -5.75 -8.53 -8.87
N MET A 177 -4.65 -8.40 -8.10
CA MET A 177 -4.30 -9.37 -7.05
C MET A 177 -5.41 -9.47 -5.98
N PHE A 178 -6.03 -8.35 -5.60
CA PHE A 178 -7.13 -8.35 -4.64
C PHE A 178 -8.35 -9.13 -5.15
N ALA A 179 -8.67 -9.01 -6.44
CA ALA A 179 -9.81 -9.67 -7.07
C ALA A 179 -9.57 -11.17 -7.35
N THR A 180 -8.31 -11.61 -7.42
CA THR A 180 -7.93 -12.95 -7.90
C THR A 180 -7.21 -13.80 -6.86
N LEU A 181 -6.65 -13.18 -5.81
CA LEU A 181 -5.82 -13.87 -4.81
C LEU A 181 -6.22 -13.51 -3.39
N ARG A 182 -6.19 -14.49 -2.50
CA ARG A 182 -6.43 -14.32 -1.06
C ARG A 182 -5.18 -13.82 -0.33
N LEU A 183 -4.82 -12.55 -0.56
CA LEU A 183 -3.65 -11.90 0.04
C LEU A 183 -3.99 -11.01 1.25
N GLY A 184 -5.23 -11.12 1.78
CA GLY A 184 -5.72 -10.29 2.87
C GLY A 184 -5.70 -8.80 2.53
N VAL A 185 -5.29 -7.97 3.47
CA VAL A 185 -5.26 -6.51 3.31
C VAL A 185 -4.09 -5.99 2.48
N PHE A 186 -3.12 -6.84 2.13
CA PHE A 186 -1.89 -6.43 1.44
C PHE A 186 -2.13 -5.59 0.17
N PRO A 187 -2.99 -6.00 -0.78
CA PRO A 187 -3.19 -5.22 -1.99
C PRO A 187 -3.79 -3.84 -1.73
N LEU A 188 -4.74 -3.73 -0.80
CA LEU A 188 -5.40 -2.46 -0.47
C LEU A 188 -4.44 -1.49 0.22
N VAL A 189 -3.61 -1.97 1.14
CA VAL A 189 -2.57 -1.16 1.79
C VAL A 189 -1.53 -0.68 0.77
N SER A 190 -1.19 -1.53 -0.19
CA SER A 190 -0.27 -1.16 -1.28
C SER A 190 -0.86 -0.06 -2.16
N VAL A 191 -2.13 -0.17 -2.55
CA VAL A 191 -2.83 0.90 -3.28
C VAL A 191 -2.85 2.19 -2.47
N ALA A 192 -3.20 2.14 -1.20
CA ALA A 192 -3.21 3.30 -0.32
C ALA A 192 -1.83 3.97 -0.23
N SER A 193 -0.75 3.17 -0.18
CA SER A 193 0.62 3.69 -0.15
C SER A 193 1.03 4.43 -1.44
N LEU A 194 0.44 4.07 -2.58
CA LEU A 194 0.71 4.70 -3.87
C LEU A 194 0.02 6.05 -4.04
N LEU A 195 -1.06 6.33 -3.29
CA LEU A 195 -1.80 7.59 -3.40
C LEU A 195 -0.94 8.82 -3.10
N VAL A 196 0.11 8.68 -2.30
CA VAL A 196 1.04 9.79 -1.97
C VAL A 196 1.82 10.30 -3.19
N PHE A 197 1.89 9.51 -4.27
CA PHE A 197 2.59 9.89 -5.50
C PHE A 197 1.68 10.57 -6.53
N LEU A 198 0.37 10.61 -6.28
CA LEU A 198 -0.56 11.27 -7.19
C LEU A 198 -0.29 12.79 -7.25
N PRO A 199 -0.27 13.38 -8.45
CA PRO A 199 0.01 14.79 -8.61
C PRO A 199 -1.16 15.66 -8.13
N PRO A 200 -0.90 16.93 -7.72
CA PRO A 200 -1.93 17.83 -7.21
C PRO A 200 -3.21 17.91 -8.06
N PRO A 201 -3.16 17.97 -9.41
CA PRO A 201 -4.37 18.07 -10.23
C PRO A 201 -5.35 16.89 -10.08
N VAL A 202 -4.88 15.72 -9.58
CA VAL A 202 -5.78 14.60 -9.29
C VAL A 202 -6.58 14.88 -8.02
N TRP A 203 -5.92 15.45 -7.01
CA TRP A 203 -6.55 15.82 -5.75
C TRP A 203 -7.50 17.01 -5.88
N ASP A 204 -7.12 18.01 -6.69
CA ASP A 204 -7.93 19.21 -6.95
C ASP A 204 -9.27 18.88 -7.63
N ARG A 205 -9.39 17.71 -8.30
CA ARG A 205 -10.64 17.24 -8.92
C ARG A 205 -11.58 16.55 -7.94
N VAL A 206 -11.09 16.15 -6.78
CA VAL A 206 -11.83 15.43 -5.76
C VAL A 206 -12.33 16.37 -4.66
N GLU A 207 -11.82 17.61 -4.62
CA GLU A 207 -12.29 18.70 -3.75
C GLU A 207 -13.46 19.46 -4.40
#